data_ea493f8d22eb09360cb42887727cad9e
#
_entry.id   ea493f8d22eb09360cb42887727cad9e
#
_cell.length_a   1.000
_cell.length_b   1.000
_cell.length_c   1.000
_cell.angle_alpha   90.00
_cell.angle_beta   90.00
_cell.angle_gamma   90.00
#
_symmetry.space_group_name_H-M   'P 1'
#
loop_
_entity.id
_entity.type
_entity.pdbx_description
1 polymer ?
#
loop_
_entity_poly.entity_id
_entity_poly.type
_entity_poly.pdbx_seq_one_letter_code
_entity_poly.pdbx_strand_id
1 'polypeptide(L)'
;MNLLKDKVAIITGASRGIGKSIALTFAKEGANIAFTDLNKDDNFIALEKELNEMGVKAKGYASNAADFQNCQDTVDEIVKDFGRVDALINNAGITQDNLLMRMTEQQWDAVITVNLKSVFNMTKAVQRTMLKQRSGSIVNMSSVVGVGGNAGQANYSASKAGIIGFTKSIAKELGSRNIRCNAIAPGFIVTEMTAQLPEEVVKGWYEKIPLKRGGTSKEVADVALFLSSDLSSYVSGQTIHVCGAMQT
;
A
#
# COMPACT_ATOMS: atom_id res chain seq x y z
N MET A 1 -6.77 -3.09 20.86
CA MET A 1 -5.63 -2.40 21.56
C MET A 1 -5.61 -0.89 21.30
N ASN A 2 -6.37 -0.38 20.38
CA ASN A 2 -6.37 1.05 20.00
C ASN A 2 -4.98 1.60 19.59
N LEU A 3 -4.22 0.80 18.86
CA LEU A 3 -2.84 1.14 18.45
C LEU A 3 -2.75 2.40 17.58
N LEU A 4 -3.84 2.78 16.92
CA LEU A 4 -3.92 3.96 16.04
C LEU A 4 -5.00 4.95 16.51
N LYS A 5 -5.37 4.92 17.80
CA LYS A 5 -6.41 5.81 18.33
C LYS A 5 -6.15 7.28 17.95
N ASP A 6 -7.16 7.91 17.37
CA ASP A 6 -7.16 9.31 16.93
C ASP A 6 -6.10 9.67 15.86
N LYS A 7 -5.39 8.68 15.30
CA LYS A 7 -4.49 8.87 14.17
C LYS A 7 -5.28 8.95 12.87
N VAL A 8 -4.72 9.61 11.86
CA VAL A 8 -5.29 9.70 10.52
C VAL A 8 -4.42 8.93 9.55
N ALA A 9 -4.99 7.94 8.89
CA ALA A 9 -4.32 7.15 7.87
C ALA A 9 -4.88 7.46 6.47
N ILE A 10 -3.98 7.69 5.51
CA ILE A 10 -4.30 7.74 4.09
C ILE A 10 -3.95 6.39 3.47
N ILE A 11 -4.89 5.77 2.74
CA ILE A 11 -4.68 4.47 2.09
C ILE A 11 -5.08 4.60 0.62
N THR A 12 -4.14 4.36 -0.29
CA THR A 12 -4.43 4.42 -1.73
C THR A 12 -4.87 3.05 -2.29
N GLY A 13 -5.84 3.05 -3.23
CA GLY A 13 -6.38 1.82 -3.80
C GLY A 13 -7.09 0.96 -2.75
N ALA A 14 -7.94 1.59 -1.92
CA ALA A 14 -8.49 0.93 -0.74
C ALA A 14 -9.85 0.27 -0.94
N SER A 15 -10.52 0.47 -2.08
CA SER A 15 -11.91 -0.03 -2.25
C SER A 15 -12.02 -1.56 -2.20
N ARG A 16 -10.91 -2.30 -2.37
CA ARG A 16 -10.88 -3.77 -2.39
C ARG A 16 -9.55 -4.36 -1.93
N GLY A 17 -9.51 -5.69 -1.80
CA GLY A 17 -8.31 -6.46 -1.57
C GLY A 17 -7.52 -6.07 -0.33
N ILE A 18 -6.20 -5.95 -0.48
CA ILE A 18 -5.27 -5.60 0.61
C ILE A 18 -5.59 -4.22 1.17
N GLY A 19 -5.85 -3.22 0.32
CA GLY A 19 -6.15 -1.87 0.75
C GLY A 19 -7.39 -1.78 1.64
N LYS A 20 -8.49 -2.48 1.26
CA LYS A 20 -9.70 -2.59 2.08
C LYS A 20 -9.40 -3.25 3.44
N SER A 21 -8.65 -4.34 3.43
CA SER A 21 -8.27 -5.04 4.67
C SER A 21 -7.44 -4.16 5.61
N ILE A 22 -6.55 -3.33 5.06
CA ILE A 22 -5.77 -2.35 5.84
C ILE A 22 -6.70 -1.30 6.44
N ALA A 23 -7.61 -0.72 5.64
CA ALA A 23 -8.56 0.29 6.10
C ALA A 23 -9.41 -0.22 7.29
N LEU A 24 -9.99 -1.41 7.14
CA LEU A 24 -10.80 -2.04 8.19
C LEU A 24 -9.96 -2.39 9.43
N THR A 25 -8.73 -2.87 9.25
CA THR A 25 -7.83 -3.20 10.37
C THR A 25 -7.44 -1.94 11.15
N PHE A 26 -7.12 -0.85 10.45
CA PHE A 26 -6.76 0.42 11.07
C PHE A 26 -7.95 1.07 11.79
N ALA A 27 -9.15 1.01 11.21
CA ALA A 27 -10.37 1.49 11.83
C ALA A 27 -10.68 0.73 13.14
N LYS A 28 -10.51 -0.61 13.18
CA LYS A 28 -10.64 -1.42 14.41
C LYS A 28 -9.68 -0.99 15.52
N GLU A 29 -8.54 -0.43 15.16
CA GLU A 29 -7.53 0.08 16.09
C GLU A 29 -7.66 1.61 16.33
N GLY A 30 -8.81 2.19 15.96
CA GLY A 30 -9.21 3.56 16.31
C GLY A 30 -8.68 4.65 15.37
N ALA A 31 -8.15 4.29 14.19
CA ALA A 31 -7.73 5.28 13.20
C ALA A 31 -8.90 5.89 12.46
N ASN A 32 -8.84 7.18 12.19
CA ASN A 32 -9.64 7.85 11.19
C ASN A 32 -9.05 7.56 9.79
N ILE A 33 -9.91 7.27 8.83
CA ILE A 33 -9.49 6.76 7.52
C ILE A 33 -9.83 7.74 6.41
N ALA A 34 -8.81 8.28 5.76
CA ALA A 34 -8.92 8.88 4.44
C ALA A 34 -8.47 7.83 3.41
N PHE A 35 -9.31 7.46 2.47
CA PHE A 35 -8.90 6.51 1.45
C PHE A 35 -9.11 7.05 0.05
N THR A 36 -8.27 6.59 -0.89
CA THR A 36 -8.41 7.00 -2.28
C THR A 36 -8.58 5.79 -3.19
N ASP A 37 -9.35 5.97 -4.24
CA ASP A 37 -9.41 5.07 -5.38
C ASP A 37 -9.68 5.89 -6.65
N LEU A 38 -9.47 5.27 -7.83
CA LEU A 38 -9.63 5.97 -9.11
C LEU A 38 -11.08 6.41 -9.35
N ASN A 39 -12.02 5.53 -9.00
CA ASN A 39 -13.45 5.73 -9.24
C ASN A 39 -14.28 5.54 -7.96
N LYS A 40 -15.38 6.27 -7.86
CA LYS A 40 -16.39 6.07 -6.80
C LYS A 40 -17.40 5.00 -7.24
N ASP A 41 -16.95 3.75 -7.29
CA ASP A 41 -17.79 2.60 -7.56
C ASP A 41 -18.54 2.09 -6.29
N ASP A 42 -19.34 1.04 -6.43
CA ASP A 42 -20.10 0.46 -5.32
C ASP A 42 -19.21 -0.01 -4.17
N ASN A 43 -18.02 -0.56 -4.47
CA ASN A 43 -17.05 -0.97 -3.44
C ASN A 43 -16.51 0.22 -2.65
N PHE A 44 -16.27 1.34 -3.34
CA PHE A 44 -15.85 2.59 -2.71
C PHE A 44 -16.91 3.10 -1.73
N ILE A 45 -18.18 3.17 -2.17
CA ILE A 45 -19.31 3.64 -1.36
C ILE A 45 -19.55 2.70 -0.17
N ALA A 46 -19.51 1.39 -0.42
CA ALA A 46 -19.68 0.38 0.62
C ALA A 46 -18.58 0.46 1.69
N LEU A 47 -17.31 0.66 1.29
CA LEU A 47 -16.22 0.80 2.24
C LEU A 47 -16.36 2.06 3.12
N GLU A 48 -16.70 3.20 2.53
CA GLU A 48 -16.91 4.44 3.28
C GLU A 48 -18.01 4.28 4.34
N LYS A 49 -19.12 3.65 3.97
CA LYS A 49 -20.21 3.33 4.87
C LYS A 49 -19.77 2.38 5.98
N GLU A 50 -19.12 1.25 5.63
CA GLU A 50 -18.64 0.23 6.58
C GLU A 50 -17.69 0.85 7.63
N LEU A 51 -16.77 1.70 7.21
CA LEU A 51 -15.81 2.37 8.10
C LEU A 51 -16.51 3.34 9.07
N ASN A 52 -17.47 4.14 8.57
CA ASN A 52 -18.23 5.06 9.45
C ASN A 52 -19.12 4.31 10.45
N GLU A 53 -19.69 3.16 10.07
CA GLU A 53 -20.45 2.28 10.97
C GLU A 53 -19.57 1.69 12.10
N MET A 54 -18.24 1.60 11.89
CA MET A 54 -17.29 1.21 12.94
C MET A 54 -17.00 2.31 13.96
N GLY A 55 -17.60 3.51 13.80
CA GLY A 55 -17.47 4.62 14.75
C GLY A 55 -16.22 5.48 14.60
N VAL A 56 -15.46 5.35 13.51
CA VAL A 56 -14.35 6.22 13.15
C VAL A 56 -14.78 7.22 12.08
N LYS A 57 -14.10 8.36 11.98
CA LYS A 57 -14.31 9.27 10.86
C LYS A 57 -13.67 8.67 9.60
N ALA A 58 -14.46 8.42 8.58
CA ALA A 58 -13.95 7.92 7.30
C ALA A 58 -14.51 8.72 6.12
N LYS A 59 -13.65 9.02 5.14
CA LYS A 59 -14.03 9.67 3.89
C LYS A 59 -13.18 9.15 2.74
N GLY A 60 -13.86 8.82 1.64
CA GLY A 60 -13.24 8.42 0.39
C GLY A 60 -13.06 9.60 -0.57
N TYR A 61 -11.97 9.59 -1.34
CA TYR A 61 -11.63 10.60 -2.34
C TYR A 61 -11.36 9.91 -3.67
N ALA A 62 -12.08 10.31 -4.72
CA ALA A 62 -11.72 9.87 -6.07
C ALA A 62 -10.43 10.56 -6.50
N SER A 63 -9.37 9.81 -6.67
CA SER A 63 -8.04 10.35 -6.95
C SER A 63 -7.20 9.40 -7.79
N ASN A 64 -6.57 9.95 -8.82
CA ASN A 64 -5.59 9.25 -9.62
C ASN A 64 -4.19 9.40 -9.01
N ALA A 65 -3.72 8.39 -8.29
CA ALA A 65 -2.40 8.40 -7.68
C ALA A 65 -1.23 8.56 -8.69
N ALA A 66 -1.47 8.27 -9.98
CA ALA A 66 -0.50 8.47 -11.05
C ALA A 66 -0.36 9.95 -11.48
N ASP A 67 -1.32 10.81 -11.14
CA ASP A 67 -1.31 12.24 -11.43
C ASP A 67 -0.77 13.04 -10.24
N PHE A 68 0.31 13.78 -10.48
CA PHE A 68 1.01 14.53 -9.43
C PHE A 68 0.15 15.63 -8.80
N GLN A 69 -0.50 16.45 -9.66
CA GLN A 69 -1.31 17.56 -9.15
C GLN A 69 -2.56 17.05 -8.43
N ASN A 70 -3.21 16.04 -8.98
CA ASN A 70 -4.38 15.43 -8.35
C ASN A 70 -4.04 14.84 -6.97
N CYS A 71 -2.86 14.22 -6.79
CA CYS A 71 -2.40 13.78 -5.48
C CYS A 71 -2.22 14.94 -4.50
N GLN A 72 -1.64 16.06 -4.95
CA GLN A 72 -1.43 17.23 -4.10
C GLN A 72 -2.79 17.82 -3.66
N ASP A 73 -3.71 18.04 -4.59
CA ASP A 73 -5.04 18.60 -4.32
C ASP A 73 -5.83 17.69 -3.37
N THR A 74 -5.75 16.37 -3.60
CA THR A 74 -6.42 15.37 -2.74
C THR A 74 -5.87 15.39 -1.32
N VAL A 75 -4.55 15.44 -1.14
CA VAL A 75 -3.93 15.49 0.20
C VAL A 75 -4.27 16.81 0.90
N ASP A 76 -4.30 17.93 0.19
CA ASP A 76 -4.69 19.23 0.76
C ASP A 76 -6.16 19.20 1.23
N GLU A 77 -7.08 18.54 0.48
CA GLU A 77 -8.46 18.31 0.91
C GLU A 77 -8.52 17.40 2.16
N ILE A 78 -7.77 16.30 2.18
CA ILE A 78 -7.69 15.41 3.35
C ILE A 78 -7.19 16.17 4.59
N VAL A 79 -6.15 16.97 4.44
CA VAL A 79 -5.61 17.78 5.57
C VAL A 79 -6.63 18.80 6.06
N LYS A 80 -7.42 19.40 5.16
CA LYS A 80 -8.53 20.29 5.54
C LYS A 80 -9.61 19.55 6.32
N ASP A 81 -9.97 18.32 5.92
CA ASP A 81 -11.03 17.55 6.52
C ASP A 81 -10.64 16.90 7.86
N PHE A 82 -9.40 16.40 7.96
CA PHE A 82 -8.92 15.62 9.11
C PHE A 82 -7.91 16.36 10.00
N GLY A 83 -7.29 17.45 9.53
CA GLY A 83 -6.35 18.28 10.28
C GLY A 83 -4.93 17.75 10.37
N ARG A 84 -4.70 16.45 10.07
CA ARG A 84 -3.41 15.78 10.22
C ARG A 84 -3.28 14.57 9.30
N VAL A 85 -2.05 14.05 9.15
CA VAL A 85 -1.75 12.78 8.48
C VAL A 85 -0.67 12.05 9.28
N ASP A 86 -1.01 10.89 9.87
CA ASP A 86 -0.09 10.10 10.71
C ASP A 86 0.48 8.90 9.96
N ALA A 87 -0.29 8.30 9.08
CA ALA A 87 0.14 7.18 8.27
C ALA A 87 -0.24 7.40 6.79
N LEU A 88 0.67 7.02 5.89
CA LEU A 88 0.42 6.89 4.46
C LEU A 88 0.70 5.46 4.04
N ILE A 89 -0.30 4.80 3.45
CA ILE A 89 -0.17 3.48 2.85
C ILE A 89 -0.27 3.60 1.33
N ASN A 90 0.85 3.53 0.67
CA ASN A 90 0.94 3.49 -0.79
C ASN A 90 0.65 2.06 -1.27
N ASN A 91 -0.63 1.76 -1.48
CA ASN A 91 -1.08 0.42 -1.86
C ASN A 91 -1.56 0.34 -3.32
N ALA A 92 -1.99 1.44 -3.94
CA ALA A 92 -2.44 1.44 -5.33
C ALA A 92 -1.40 0.83 -6.27
N GLY A 93 -1.86 -0.04 -7.16
CA GLY A 93 -0.99 -0.70 -8.13
C GLY A 93 -1.75 -1.57 -9.12
N ILE A 94 -1.11 -1.83 -10.25
CA ILE A 94 -1.61 -2.69 -11.33
C ILE A 94 -0.54 -3.68 -11.78
N THR A 95 -0.96 -4.72 -12.48
CA THR A 95 -0.11 -5.59 -13.29
C THR A 95 -0.51 -5.49 -14.75
N GLN A 96 0.47 -5.58 -15.65
CA GLN A 96 0.27 -5.80 -17.09
C GLN A 96 1.36 -6.75 -17.56
N ASP A 97 1.11 -8.03 -17.29
CA ASP A 97 2.10 -9.09 -17.46
C ASP A 97 2.23 -9.47 -18.93
N ASN A 98 3.47 -9.55 -19.41
CA ASN A 98 3.80 -10.06 -20.73
C ASN A 98 5.29 -10.45 -20.78
N LEU A 99 5.65 -11.43 -21.61
CA LEU A 99 7.06 -11.71 -21.87
C LEU A 99 7.73 -10.47 -22.49
N LEU A 100 8.97 -10.17 -22.13
CA LEU A 100 9.67 -8.96 -22.56
C LEU A 100 9.62 -8.75 -24.08
N MET A 101 9.78 -9.81 -24.86
CA MET A 101 9.72 -9.73 -26.33
C MET A 101 8.35 -9.32 -26.91
N ARG A 102 7.30 -9.39 -26.09
CA ARG A 102 5.92 -9.01 -26.47
C ARG A 102 5.38 -7.82 -25.65
N MET A 103 6.12 -7.41 -24.62
CA MET A 103 5.72 -6.28 -23.77
C MET A 103 5.80 -4.99 -24.59
N THR A 104 4.70 -4.24 -24.58
CA THR A 104 4.66 -2.94 -25.24
C THR A 104 5.16 -1.84 -24.31
N GLU A 105 5.62 -0.72 -24.89
CA GLU A 105 5.99 0.48 -24.15
C GLU A 105 4.81 0.98 -23.26
N GLN A 106 3.61 0.94 -23.77
CA GLN A 106 2.40 1.33 -23.01
C GLN A 106 2.18 0.45 -21.78
N GLN A 107 2.41 -0.87 -21.88
CA GLN A 107 2.32 -1.78 -20.73
C GLN A 107 3.40 -1.48 -19.69
N TRP A 108 4.61 -1.17 -20.15
CA TRP A 108 5.71 -0.77 -19.29
C TRP A 108 5.40 0.53 -18.56
N ASP A 109 5.08 1.58 -19.30
CA ASP A 109 4.84 2.92 -18.77
C ASP A 109 3.64 2.95 -17.82
N ALA A 110 2.56 2.25 -18.13
CA ALA A 110 1.40 2.17 -17.26
C ALA A 110 1.77 1.60 -15.89
N VAL A 111 2.53 0.49 -15.84
CA VAL A 111 2.94 -0.15 -14.59
C VAL A 111 3.93 0.73 -13.81
N ILE A 112 4.93 1.31 -14.46
CA ILE A 112 5.87 2.22 -13.79
C ILE A 112 5.15 3.44 -13.24
N THR A 113 4.25 4.02 -14.01
CA THR A 113 3.52 5.23 -13.64
C THR A 113 2.56 4.95 -12.47
N VAL A 114 1.76 3.89 -12.55
CA VAL A 114 0.78 3.60 -11.51
C VAL A 114 1.44 3.03 -10.24
N ASN A 115 2.46 2.17 -10.35
CA ASN A 115 3.03 1.51 -9.18
C ASN A 115 4.14 2.34 -8.50
N LEU A 116 5.06 2.93 -9.27
CA LEU A 116 6.24 3.59 -8.70
C LEU A 116 6.07 5.10 -8.60
N LYS A 117 5.64 5.75 -9.69
CA LYS A 117 5.46 7.20 -9.67
C LYS A 117 4.37 7.64 -8.69
N SER A 118 3.30 6.83 -8.51
CA SER A 118 2.26 7.10 -7.52
C SER A 118 2.80 7.16 -6.09
N VAL A 119 3.74 6.27 -5.74
CA VAL A 119 4.40 6.26 -4.43
C VAL A 119 5.17 7.56 -4.20
N PHE A 120 5.88 8.04 -5.22
CA PHE A 120 6.54 9.36 -5.18
C PHE A 120 5.50 10.47 -5.01
N ASN A 121 4.45 10.50 -5.84
CA ASN A 121 3.43 11.56 -5.82
C ASN A 121 2.79 11.70 -4.44
N MET A 122 2.26 10.62 -3.88
CA MET A 122 1.59 10.62 -2.59
C MET A 122 2.54 10.91 -1.43
N THR A 123 3.75 10.35 -1.46
CA THR A 123 4.78 10.65 -0.44
C THR A 123 5.14 12.12 -0.45
N LYS A 124 5.33 12.70 -1.63
CA LYS A 124 5.63 14.13 -1.80
C LYS A 124 4.48 15.02 -1.31
N ALA A 125 3.24 14.64 -1.58
CA ALA A 125 2.06 15.39 -1.16
C ALA A 125 1.90 15.43 0.38
N VAL A 126 2.10 14.30 1.09
CA VAL A 126 1.99 14.27 2.56
C VAL A 126 3.20 14.84 3.28
N GLN A 127 4.36 14.92 2.62
CA GLN A 127 5.65 15.27 3.24
C GLN A 127 5.59 16.58 4.03
N ARG A 128 5.01 17.64 3.46
CA ARG A 128 4.92 18.96 4.13
C ARG A 128 4.18 18.88 5.45
N THR A 129 3.06 18.17 5.49
CA THR A 129 2.25 17.97 6.69
C THR A 129 3.00 17.18 7.74
N MET A 130 3.59 16.04 7.39
CA MET A 130 4.37 15.19 8.31
C MET A 130 5.61 15.90 8.83
N LEU A 131 6.33 16.69 8.01
CA LEU A 131 7.46 17.50 8.43
C LEU A 131 7.06 18.54 9.48
N LYS A 132 5.91 19.21 9.29
CA LYS A 132 5.38 20.18 10.26
C LYS A 132 4.97 19.51 11.57
N GLN A 133 4.39 18.32 11.50
CA GLN A 133 4.00 17.50 12.65
C GLN A 133 5.22 16.93 13.40
N ARG A 134 6.36 16.76 12.72
CA ARG A 134 7.53 16.00 13.19
C ARG A 134 7.20 14.58 13.60
N SER A 135 6.28 13.96 12.87
CA SER A 135 5.81 12.61 13.11
C SER A 135 5.13 12.08 11.85
N GLY A 136 5.30 10.80 11.55
CA GLY A 136 4.63 10.11 10.46
C GLY A 136 5.16 8.70 10.20
N SER A 137 4.34 7.88 9.58
CA SER A 137 4.74 6.56 9.08
C SER A 137 4.30 6.39 7.63
N ILE A 138 5.23 6.06 6.75
CA ILE A 138 4.98 5.77 5.34
C ILE A 138 5.22 4.28 5.13
N VAL A 139 4.24 3.58 4.59
CA VAL A 139 4.31 2.16 4.27
C VAL A 139 4.02 1.97 2.77
N ASN A 140 4.99 1.42 2.07
CA ASN A 140 4.95 1.24 0.62
C ASN A 140 4.73 -0.24 0.27
N MET A 141 3.70 -0.55 -0.54
CA MET A 141 3.43 -1.91 -0.97
C MET A 141 4.35 -2.29 -2.14
N SER A 142 5.41 -3.03 -1.82
CA SER A 142 6.27 -3.71 -2.79
C SER A 142 5.68 -5.08 -3.15
N SER A 143 6.51 -6.06 -3.41
CA SER A 143 6.17 -7.47 -3.69
C SER A 143 7.42 -8.33 -3.58
N VAL A 144 7.27 -9.62 -3.31
CA VAL A 144 8.37 -10.60 -3.47
C VAL A 144 8.91 -10.62 -4.90
N VAL A 145 8.09 -10.27 -5.89
CA VAL A 145 8.51 -10.13 -7.29
C VAL A 145 9.47 -8.96 -7.50
N GLY A 146 9.37 -7.91 -6.67
CA GLY A 146 10.35 -6.81 -6.67
C GLY A 146 11.70 -7.21 -6.04
N VAL A 147 11.75 -8.32 -5.31
CA VAL A 147 12.98 -8.84 -4.68
C VAL A 147 13.62 -9.92 -5.56
N GLY A 148 12.85 -10.92 -5.98
CA GLY A 148 13.36 -12.09 -6.70
C GLY A 148 13.16 -12.07 -8.21
N GLY A 149 12.33 -11.15 -8.73
CA GLY A 149 11.90 -11.18 -10.13
C GLY A 149 10.85 -12.25 -10.42
N ASN A 150 10.20 -12.15 -11.58
CA ASN A 150 9.34 -13.19 -12.13
C ASN A 150 9.26 -13.07 -13.66
N ALA A 151 9.31 -14.20 -14.36
CA ALA A 151 9.18 -14.22 -15.81
C ALA A 151 7.82 -13.65 -16.24
N GLY A 152 7.83 -12.77 -17.26
CA GLY A 152 6.62 -12.09 -17.73
C GLY A 152 6.23 -10.85 -16.94
N GLN A 153 6.96 -10.49 -15.90
CA GLN A 153 6.67 -9.35 -15.03
C GLN A 153 7.84 -8.34 -14.95
N ALA A 154 8.57 -8.12 -16.02
CA ALA A 154 9.73 -7.23 -16.00
C ALA A 154 9.38 -5.80 -15.55
N ASN A 155 8.27 -5.22 -16.04
CA ASN A 155 7.74 -3.94 -15.65
C ASN A 155 7.31 -3.90 -14.17
N TYR A 156 6.56 -4.91 -13.73
CA TYR A 156 6.10 -5.03 -12.35
C TYR A 156 7.27 -5.22 -11.38
N SER A 157 8.20 -6.13 -11.69
CA SER A 157 9.44 -6.34 -10.92
C SER A 157 10.22 -5.05 -10.76
N ALA A 158 10.46 -4.34 -11.87
CA ALA A 158 11.19 -3.06 -11.86
C ALA A 158 10.48 -2.02 -10.98
N SER A 159 9.15 -1.89 -11.11
CA SER A 159 8.38 -0.95 -10.30
C SER A 159 8.47 -1.28 -8.80
N LYS A 160 8.33 -2.56 -8.43
CA LYS A 160 8.33 -3.00 -7.02
C LYS A 160 9.74 -3.00 -6.41
N ALA A 161 10.78 -3.27 -7.18
CA ALA A 161 12.16 -3.07 -6.78
C ALA A 161 12.50 -1.58 -6.57
N GLY A 162 12.02 -0.71 -7.48
CA GLY A 162 12.16 0.74 -7.35
C GLY A 162 11.55 1.28 -6.05
N ILE A 163 10.41 0.74 -5.63
CA ILE A 163 9.76 1.09 -4.35
C ILE A 163 10.69 0.76 -3.16
N ILE A 164 11.41 -0.35 -3.19
CA ILE A 164 12.35 -0.73 -2.12
C ILE A 164 13.49 0.30 -2.03
N GLY A 165 14.07 0.67 -3.17
CA GLY A 165 15.11 1.71 -3.23
C GLY A 165 14.60 3.07 -2.75
N PHE A 166 13.42 3.49 -3.22
CA PHE A 166 12.75 4.72 -2.79
C PHE A 166 12.51 4.74 -1.28
N THR A 167 11.98 3.65 -0.73
CA THR A 167 11.72 3.51 0.72
C THR A 167 12.98 3.77 1.57
N LYS A 168 14.11 3.19 1.18
CA LYS A 168 15.39 3.36 1.89
C LYS A 168 15.88 4.81 1.83
N SER A 169 15.72 5.48 0.70
CA SER A 169 16.11 6.87 0.52
C SER A 169 15.27 7.81 1.39
N ILE A 170 13.93 7.65 1.35
CA ILE A 170 13.01 8.47 2.13
C ILE A 170 13.17 8.23 3.64
N ALA A 171 13.44 7.00 4.07
CA ALA A 171 13.73 6.71 5.47
C ALA A 171 14.95 7.51 6.00
N LYS A 172 15.99 7.62 5.18
CA LYS A 172 17.21 8.39 5.54
C LYS A 172 16.93 9.90 5.50
N GLU A 173 16.21 10.39 4.50
CA GLU A 173 15.90 11.81 4.32
C GLU A 173 15.01 12.37 5.43
N LEU A 174 13.97 11.63 5.81
CA LEU A 174 12.93 12.10 6.73
C LEU A 174 13.15 11.67 8.19
N GLY A 175 14.11 10.80 8.46
CA GLY A 175 14.35 10.23 9.80
C GLY A 175 14.64 11.27 10.87
N SER A 176 15.38 12.36 10.55
CA SER A 176 15.66 13.46 11.47
C SER A 176 14.40 14.25 11.92
N ARG A 177 13.28 14.01 11.25
CA ARG A 177 11.97 14.58 11.57
C ARG A 177 11.02 13.58 12.20
N ASN A 178 11.55 12.46 12.69
CA ASN A 178 10.75 11.38 13.29
C ASN A 178 9.66 10.83 12.34
N ILE A 179 9.97 10.76 11.03
CA ILE A 179 9.12 10.16 10.01
C ILE A 179 9.78 8.88 9.56
N ARG A 180 9.09 7.76 9.72
CA ARG A 180 9.55 6.44 9.30
C ARG A 180 9.02 6.10 7.91
N CYS A 181 9.80 5.35 7.15
CA CYS A 181 9.38 4.86 5.84
C CYS A 181 9.82 3.40 5.69
N ASN A 182 8.87 2.51 5.47
CA ASN A 182 9.11 1.07 5.31
C ASN A 182 8.35 0.53 4.11
N ALA A 183 8.74 -0.66 3.65
CA ALA A 183 8.03 -1.40 2.61
C ALA A 183 7.51 -2.73 3.14
N ILE A 184 6.43 -3.21 2.57
CA ILE A 184 5.94 -4.58 2.71
C ILE A 184 6.10 -5.26 1.36
N ALA A 185 6.61 -6.48 1.35
CA ALA A 185 6.71 -7.33 0.16
C ALA A 185 5.79 -8.56 0.31
N PRO A 186 4.50 -8.45 -0.08
CA PRO A 186 3.59 -9.57 -0.07
C PRO A 186 4.05 -10.65 -1.06
N GLY A 187 3.84 -11.91 -0.70
CA GLY A 187 3.92 -13.06 -1.60
C GLY A 187 2.59 -13.30 -2.33
N PHE A 188 2.23 -14.57 -2.47
CA PHE A 188 0.93 -14.95 -3.00
C PHE A 188 -0.16 -14.75 -1.95
N ILE A 189 -1.01 -13.74 -2.16
CA ILE A 189 -2.10 -13.35 -1.25
C ILE A 189 -3.44 -13.72 -1.88
N VAL A 190 -4.26 -14.44 -1.14
CA VAL A 190 -5.63 -14.79 -1.56
C VAL A 190 -6.50 -13.54 -1.50
N THR A 191 -6.98 -13.11 -2.66
CA THR A 191 -7.89 -11.97 -2.87
C THR A 191 -8.97 -12.38 -3.87
N GLU A 192 -9.98 -11.56 -4.07
CA GLU A 192 -10.99 -11.80 -5.12
C GLU A 192 -10.35 -12.02 -6.51
N MET A 193 -9.25 -11.33 -6.80
CA MET A 193 -8.52 -11.48 -8.06
C MET A 193 -7.83 -12.85 -8.16
N THR A 194 -7.17 -13.31 -7.12
CA THR A 194 -6.45 -14.60 -7.13
C THR A 194 -7.39 -15.80 -6.94
N ALA A 195 -8.57 -15.60 -6.35
CA ALA A 195 -9.60 -16.63 -6.22
C ALA A 195 -10.19 -17.09 -7.58
N GLN A 196 -9.99 -16.30 -8.64
CA GLN A 196 -10.43 -16.64 -10.00
C GLN A 196 -9.40 -17.49 -10.77
N LEU A 197 -8.23 -17.74 -10.20
CA LEU A 197 -7.19 -18.55 -10.82
C LEU A 197 -7.59 -20.06 -10.83
N PRO A 198 -7.23 -20.80 -11.87
CA PRO A 198 -7.43 -22.25 -11.92
C PRO A 198 -6.77 -22.94 -10.71
N GLU A 199 -7.42 -23.98 -10.17
CA GLU A 199 -6.94 -24.70 -8.97
C GLU A 199 -5.51 -25.24 -9.12
N GLU A 200 -5.16 -25.73 -10.31
CA GLU A 200 -3.79 -26.19 -10.60
C GLU A 200 -2.73 -25.09 -10.48
N VAL A 201 -3.08 -23.88 -10.90
CA VAL A 201 -2.18 -22.71 -10.76
C VAL A 201 -2.00 -22.38 -9.28
N VAL A 202 -3.08 -22.39 -8.50
CA VAL A 202 -3.05 -22.15 -7.05
C VAL A 202 -2.21 -23.21 -6.33
N LYS A 203 -2.39 -24.49 -6.68
CA LYS A 203 -1.56 -25.60 -6.15
C LYS A 203 -0.08 -25.38 -6.46
N GLY A 204 0.27 -25.00 -7.68
CA GLY A 204 1.64 -24.73 -8.07
C GLY A 204 2.28 -23.58 -7.27
N TRP A 205 1.48 -22.58 -6.86
CA TRP A 205 1.96 -21.55 -5.93
C TRP A 205 2.17 -22.10 -4.51
N TYR A 206 1.22 -22.89 -3.98
CA TYR A 206 1.34 -23.45 -2.63
C TYR A 206 2.52 -24.40 -2.48
N GLU A 207 2.88 -25.13 -3.53
CA GLU A 207 4.08 -26.00 -3.53
C GLU A 207 5.37 -25.19 -3.33
N LYS A 208 5.46 -23.99 -3.88
CA LYS A 208 6.61 -23.09 -3.76
C LYS A 208 6.66 -22.33 -2.43
N ILE A 209 5.55 -22.27 -1.68
CA ILE A 209 5.47 -21.57 -0.41
C ILE A 209 5.76 -22.57 0.72
N PRO A 210 6.80 -22.38 1.55
CA PRO A 210 7.08 -23.26 2.67
C PRO A 210 5.91 -23.47 3.65
N LEU A 211 5.10 -22.40 3.92
CA LEU A 211 3.89 -22.53 4.74
C LEU A 211 2.72 -23.23 4.04
N LYS A 212 2.88 -23.68 2.77
CA LYS A 212 1.92 -24.50 2.00
C LYS A 212 0.52 -23.90 1.85
N ARG A 213 0.39 -22.60 1.93
CA ARG A 213 -0.84 -21.84 1.70
C ARG A 213 -0.56 -20.45 1.19
N GLY A 214 -1.54 -19.82 0.57
CA GLY A 214 -1.52 -18.38 0.34
C GLY A 214 -1.67 -17.60 1.64
N GLY A 215 -1.14 -16.39 1.67
CA GLY A 215 -1.41 -15.42 2.71
C GLY A 215 -2.79 -14.78 2.52
N THR A 216 -3.33 -14.19 3.57
CA THR A 216 -4.57 -13.41 3.54
C THR A 216 -4.27 -11.91 3.47
N SER A 217 -5.21 -11.13 2.95
CA SER A 217 -5.11 -9.66 3.01
C SER A 217 -5.00 -9.14 4.44
N LYS A 218 -5.59 -9.86 5.41
CA LYS A 218 -5.50 -9.53 6.84
C LYS A 218 -4.07 -9.67 7.38
N GLU A 219 -3.33 -10.71 6.99
CA GLU A 219 -1.94 -10.89 7.42
C GLU A 219 -1.03 -9.77 6.90
N VAL A 220 -1.30 -9.25 5.71
CA VAL A 220 -0.61 -8.07 5.19
C VAL A 220 -1.02 -6.81 5.95
N ALA A 221 -2.32 -6.67 6.26
CA ALA A 221 -2.84 -5.54 7.02
C ALA A 221 -2.28 -5.48 8.44
N ASP A 222 -2.04 -6.62 9.09
CA ASP A 222 -1.44 -6.67 10.43
C ASP A 222 0.00 -6.16 10.44
N VAL A 223 0.78 -6.48 9.40
CA VAL A 223 2.14 -5.93 9.24
C VAL A 223 2.08 -4.43 8.93
N ALA A 224 1.11 -3.97 8.13
CA ALA A 224 0.90 -2.55 7.89
C ALA A 224 0.52 -1.81 9.18
N LEU A 225 -0.32 -2.40 10.03
CA LEU A 225 -0.66 -1.89 11.36
C LEU A 225 0.58 -1.77 12.26
N PHE A 226 1.38 -2.83 12.36
CA PHE A 226 2.64 -2.81 13.11
C PHE A 226 3.53 -1.66 12.64
N LEU A 227 3.77 -1.53 11.33
CA LEU A 227 4.63 -0.49 10.76
C LEU A 227 4.06 0.93 10.92
N SER A 228 2.74 1.07 11.08
CA SER A 228 2.08 2.37 11.25
C SER A 228 1.94 2.78 12.72
N SER A 229 2.12 1.86 13.66
CA SER A 229 1.99 2.08 15.10
C SER A 229 3.33 2.35 15.79
N ASP A 230 3.27 2.72 17.07
CA ASP A 230 4.46 2.96 17.91
C ASP A 230 5.22 1.66 18.23
N LEU A 231 4.63 0.47 17.99
CA LEU A 231 5.32 -0.82 18.12
C LEU A 231 6.55 -0.93 17.20
N SER A 232 6.59 -0.14 16.13
CA SER A 232 7.70 -0.09 15.17
C SER A 232 8.47 1.23 15.22
N SER A 233 8.50 1.92 16.38
CA SER A 233 9.07 3.25 16.53
C SER A 233 10.55 3.36 16.11
N TYR A 234 11.31 2.26 16.16
CA TYR A 234 12.72 2.21 15.72
C TYR A 234 12.94 1.42 14.42
N VAL A 235 11.85 1.11 13.66
CA VAL A 235 11.89 0.39 12.38
C VAL A 235 11.70 1.39 11.24
N SER A 236 12.75 1.63 10.46
CA SER A 236 12.72 2.51 9.28
C SER A 236 13.69 2.03 8.21
N GLY A 237 13.33 2.17 6.94
CA GLY A 237 14.12 1.73 5.78
C GLY A 237 14.06 0.22 5.51
N GLN A 238 13.17 -0.52 6.18
CA GLN A 238 13.07 -1.97 6.07
C GLN A 238 12.06 -2.40 5.01
N THR A 239 12.28 -3.59 4.46
CA THR A 239 11.30 -4.30 3.64
C THR A 239 10.92 -5.59 4.36
N ILE A 240 9.66 -5.68 4.81
CA ILE A 240 9.16 -6.85 5.51
C ILE A 240 8.42 -7.76 4.52
N HIS A 241 8.87 -8.99 4.41
CA HIS A 241 8.22 -9.99 3.57
C HIS A 241 7.03 -10.61 4.29
N VAL A 242 5.87 -10.64 3.63
CA VAL A 242 4.66 -11.34 4.09
C VAL A 242 4.33 -12.40 3.04
N CYS A 243 5.10 -13.49 3.05
CA CYS A 243 5.15 -14.41 1.91
C CYS A 243 5.21 -15.90 2.28
N GLY A 244 5.04 -16.26 3.57
CA GLY A 244 5.15 -17.66 4.01
C GLY A 244 6.51 -18.28 3.73
N ALA A 245 7.60 -17.48 3.79
CA ALA A 245 8.98 -17.85 3.48
C ALA A 245 9.23 -18.20 1.99
N MET A 246 8.33 -17.79 1.09
CA MET A 246 8.50 -17.97 -0.36
C MET A 246 9.74 -17.26 -0.89
N GLN A 247 10.12 -16.16 -0.28
CA GLN A 247 11.29 -15.36 -0.60
C GLN A 247 11.97 -14.95 0.71
N THR A 248 13.16 -15.47 0.95
CA THR A 248 14.01 -15.21 2.12
C THR A 248 15.40 -14.79 1.70
#